data_1c4eead1af328efeb49f7ffa41a0d9ae
#
_entry.id   1c4eead1af328efeb49f7ffa41a0d9ae
#
_cell.length_a   1.000
_cell.length_b   1.000
_cell.length_c   1.000
_cell.angle_alpha   90.00
_cell.angle_beta   90.00
_cell.angle_gamma   90.00
#
_symmetry.space_group_name_H-M   'P 1'
#
loop_
_entity.id
_entity.type
_entity.pdbx_description
1 polymer ?
#
loop_
_entity_poly.entity_id
_entity_poly.type
_entity_poly.pdbx_seq_one_letter_code
_entity_poly.pdbx_strand_id
1 'polypeptide(L)'
;MKQLKERILSDGKCFDGGILKVDNFINHQMDPVLMREMAKELVRRFANHPINKVITIEASGIAPAIMVGDYLNVPVLFAKKKTPSTMENMLVTEVFSFTKNKSYSVCVSGDYLTKDDRVLFI
;
A
#
# COMPACT_ATOMS: atom_id res chain seq x y z
N MET A 1 -1.67 14.77 7.76
CA MET A 1 -1.93 14.14 9.06
C MET A 1 -0.83 14.54 10.05
N LYS A 2 -1.20 15.19 11.15
CA LYS A 2 -0.25 15.78 12.13
C LYS A 2 0.58 14.69 12.83
N GLN A 3 -0.07 13.66 13.37
CA GLN A 3 0.58 12.55 14.08
C GLN A 3 1.70 11.86 13.26
N LEU A 4 1.47 11.61 11.95
CA LEU A 4 2.50 11.03 11.10
C LEU A 4 3.71 11.97 10.95
N LYS A 5 3.48 13.27 10.78
CA LYS A 5 4.57 14.25 10.70
C LYS A 5 5.39 14.29 11.99
N GLU A 6 4.72 14.33 13.13
CA GLU A 6 5.37 14.31 14.45
C GLU A 6 6.20 13.04 14.65
N ARG A 7 5.65 11.87 14.26
CA ARG A 7 6.36 10.60 14.36
C ARG A 7 7.58 10.54 13.45
N ILE A 8 7.48 11.06 12.23
CA ILE A 8 8.64 11.17 11.33
C ILE A 8 9.71 12.07 11.90
N LEU A 9 9.34 13.21 12.49
CA LEU A 9 10.29 14.15 13.08
C LEU A 9 10.98 13.61 14.33
N SER A 10 10.26 12.83 15.16
CA SER A 10 10.83 12.26 16.39
C SER A 10 11.68 11.02 16.15
N ASP A 11 11.21 10.11 15.29
CA ASP A 11 11.73 8.75 15.20
C ASP A 11 12.29 8.40 13.81
N GLY A 12 11.99 9.19 12.79
CA GLY A 12 12.54 9.03 11.46
C GLY A 12 13.99 9.52 11.36
N LYS A 13 14.73 8.97 10.39
CA LYS A 13 16.09 9.43 10.08
C LYS A 13 16.18 9.81 8.60
N CYS A 14 16.66 10.99 8.33
CA CYS A 14 16.95 11.46 6.98
C CYS A 14 18.41 11.19 6.64
N PHE A 15 18.66 10.65 5.46
CA PHE A 15 20.00 10.43 4.90
C PHE A 15 20.20 11.32 3.68
N ASP A 16 21.44 11.48 3.27
CA ASP A 16 21.80 12.18 2.05
C ASP A 16 21.08 11.55 0.83
N GLY A 17 20.74 12.38 -0.16
CA GLY A 17 19.99 11.95 -1.33
C GLY A 17 18.48 11.89 -1.13
N GLY A 18 17.94 12.43 -0.02
CA GLY A 18 16.49 12.49 0.23
C GLY A 18 15.86 11.18 0.69
N ILE A 19 16.65 10.26 1.22
CA ILE A 19 16.18 8.98 1.74
C ILE A 19 15.67 9.16 3.16
N LEU A 20 14.40 8.80 3.39
CA LEU A 20 13.78 8.78 4.70
C LEU A 20 13.68 7.35 5.24
N LYS A 21 14.33 7.10 6.39
CA LYS A 21 14.22 5.83 7.12
C LYS A 21 13.12 5.93 8.19
N VAL A 22 12.12 5.07 8.07
CA VAL A 22 10.94 4.98 8.95
C VAL A 22 10.59 3.52 9.28
N ASP A 23 11.61 2.67 9.25
CA ASP A 23 11.47 1.23 9.40
C ASP A 23 11.09 0.79 10.83
N ASN A 24 11.24 1.64 11.79
CA ASN A 24 10.88 1.41 13.19
C ASN A 24 9.40 1.62 13.52
N PHE A 25 8.56 2.10 12.55
CA PHE A 25 7.12 2.28 12.78
C PHE A 25 6.23 2.14 11.54
N ILE A 26 6.79 2.04 10.31
CA ILE A 26 5.97 1.93 9.08
C ILE A 26 6.23 0.63 8.30
N ASN A 27 7.48 0.32 7.93
CA ASN A 27 7.75 -0.65 6.87
C ASN A 27 8.67 -1.82 7.27
N HIS A 28 8.99 -1.96 8.55
CA HIS A 28 9.66 -3.14 9.11
C HIS A 28 9.05 -3.50 10.45
N GLN A 29 9.31 -2.72 11.50
CA GLN A 29 8.42 -2.71 12.66
C GLN A 29 7.25 -1.78 12.33
N MET A 30 6.04 -2.22 12.60
CA MET A 30 4.82 -1.47 12.27
C MET A 30 4.08 -1.07 13.55
N ASP A 31 3.71 0.21 13.65
CA ASP A 31 2.87 0.71 14.72
C ASP A 31 1.39 0.62 14.30
N PRO A 32 0.60 -0.32 14.86
CA PRO A 32 -0.78 -0.54 14.44
C PRO A 32 -1.70 0.64 14.79
N VAL A 33 -1.38 1.41 15.83
CA VAL A 33 -2.16 2.59 16.18
C VAL A 33 -1.97 3.67 15.13
N LEU A 34 -0.73 3.94 14.75
CA LEU A 34 -0.41 4.89 13.68
C LEU A 34 -1.01 4.44 12.33
N MET A 35 -0.92 3.16 11.98
CA MET A 35 -1.51 2.61 10.76
C MET A 35 -3.02 2.83 10.71
N ARG A 36 -3.72 2.64 11.83
CA ARG A 36 -5.17 2.89 11.92
C ARG A 36 -5.52 4.36 11.72
N GLU A 37 -4.75 5.27 12.31
CA GLU A 37 -4.97 6.71 12.11
C GLU A 37 -4.65 7.16 10.68
N MET A 38 -3.63 6.57 10.05
CA MET A 38 -3.34 6.76 8.63
C MET A 38 -4.50 6.29 7.75
N ALA A 39 -5.05 5.12 8.03
CA ALA A 39 -6.20 4.57 7.31
C ALA A 39 -7.43 5.49 7.41
N LYS A 40 -7.76 5.98 8.59
CA LYS A 40 -8.86 6.95 8.79
C LYS A 40 -8.67 8.21 7.94
N GLU A 41 -7.47 8.74 7.89
CA GLU A 41 -7.18 9.94 7.09
C GLU A 41 -7.28 9.66 5.59
N LEU A 42 -6.81 8.50 5.12
CA LEU A 42 -6.94 8.09 3.73
C LEU A 42 -8.41 7.93 3.34
N VAL A 43 -9.20 7.20 4.14
CA VAL A 43 -10.63 7.03 3.91
C VAL A 43 -11.36 8.38 3.88
N ARG A 44 -11.06 9.29 4.81
CA ARG A 44 -11.63 10.63 4.83
C ARG A 44 -11.38 11.40 3.53
N ARG A 45 -10.18 11.27 2.95
CA ARG A 45 -9.83 11.96 1.68
C ARG A 45 -10.61 11.43 0.49
N PHE A 46 -10.99 10.17 0.53
CA PHE A 46 -11.71 9.50 -0.55
C PHE A 46 -13.18 9.20 -0.22
N ALA A 47 -13.74 9.85 0.82
CA ALA A 47 -15.11 9.59 1.32
C ALA A 47 -16.22 9.74 0.26
N ASN A 48 -15.99 10.57 -0.76
CA ASN A 48 -16.97 10.80 -1.85
C ASN A 48 -16.83 9.81 -3.03
N HIS A 49 -15.94 8.82 -2.91
CA HIS A 49 -15.71 7.83 -3.95
C HIS A 49 -16.27 6.47 -3.51
N PRO A 50 -17.11 5.81 -4.36
CA PRO A 50 -17.66 4.51 -4.03
C PRO A 50 -16.63 3.40 -4.23
N ILE A 51 -15.73 3.22 -3.26
CA ILE A 51 -14.66 2.23 -3.30
C ILE A 51 -15.23 0.87 -2.88
N ASN A 52 -14.95 -0.18 -3.68
CA ASN A 52 -15.34 -1.56 -3.36
C ASN A 52 -14.13 -2.50 -3.21
N LYS A 53 -12.92 -1.99 -3.43
CA LYS A 53 -11.68 -2.77 -3.31
C LYS A 53 -10.48 -1.87 -3.02
N VAL A 54 -9.58 -2.32 -2.19
CA VAL A 54 -8.28 -1.68 -1.99
C VAL A 54 -7.21 -2.51 -2.70
N ILE A 55 -6.26 -1.85 -3.37
CA ILE A 55 -5.12 -2.52 -3.99
C ILE A 55 -3.81 -1.86 -3.55
N THR A 56 -2.76 -2.65 -3.45
CA THR A 56 -1.40 -2.17 -3.16
C THR A 56 -0.36 -3.05 -3.86
N ILE A 57 0.92 -2.75 -3.66
CA ILE A 57 2.03 -3.60 -4.11
C ILE A 57 2.79 -4.12 -2.88
N GLU A 58 3.15 -5.41 -2.91
CA GLU A 58 3.99 -5.97 -1.83
C GLU A 58 5.34 -5.23 -1.70
N ALA A 59 5.90 -5.04 -0.49
CA ALA A 59 5.33 -5.57 0.76
C ALA A 59 4.83 -4.45 1.70
N SER A 60 5.50 -3.28 1.76
CA SER A 60 5.27 -2.25 2.80
C SER A 60 3.89 -1.60 2.73
N GLY A 61 3.26 -1.59 1.56
CA GLY A 61 1.90 -1.09 1.37
C GLY A 61 0.80 -1.98 1.95
N ILE A 62 1.09 -3.26 2.25
CA ILE A 62 0.07 -4.23 2.69
C ILE A 62 -0.53 -3.83 4.04
N ALA A 63 0.29 -3.40 4.99
CA ALA A 63 -0.20 -3.04 6.33
C ALA A 63 -1.19 -1.86 6.31
N PRO A 64 -0.86 -0.71 5.73
CA PRO A 64 -1.84 0.39 5.62
C PRO A 64 -3.04 0.02 4.75
N ALA A 65 -2.87 -0.78 3.68
CA ALA A 65 -3.97 -1.22 2.83
C ALA A 65 -4.98 -2.09 3.61
N ILE A 66 -4.50 -3.03 4.43
CA ILE A 66 -5.36 -3.87 5.28
C ILE A 66 -6.17 -3.00 6.25
N MET A 67 -5.56 -2.00 6.88
CA MET A 67 -6.27 -1.09 7.79
C MET A 67 -7.35 -0.27 7.07
N VAL A 68 -7.09 0.14 5.82
CA VAL A 68 -8.09 0.83 5.00
C VAL A 68 -9.22 -0.11 4.58
N GLY A 69 -8.88 -1.33 4.17
CA GLY A 69 -9.86 -2.36 3.81
C GLY A 69 -10.77 -2.73 4.98
N ASP A 70 -10.20 -2.88 6.17
CA ASP A 70 -10.95 -3.10 7.43
C ASP A 70 -11.92 -1.94 7.70
N TYR A 71 -11.44 -0.69 7.60
CA TYR A 71 -12.27 0.48 7.85
C TYR A 71 -13.41 0.64 6.84
N LEU A 72 -13.17 0.31 5.56
CA LEU A 72 -14.19 0.38 4.49
C LEU A 72 -15.04 -0.90 4.39
N ASN A 73 -14.67 -1.96 5.09
CA ASN A 73 -15.26 -3.30 4.99
C ASN A 73 -15.24 -3.84 3.55
N VAL A 74 -14.09 -3.70 2.87
CA VAL A 74 -13.86 -4.16 1.50
C VAL A 74 -12.61 -5.05 1.40
N PRO A 75 -12.56 -5.97 0.42
CA PRO A 75 -11.38 -6.81 0.22
C PRO A 75 -10.15 -5.99 -0.18
N VAL A 76 -9.00 -6.50 0.23
CA VAL A 76 -7.68 -5.94 -0.10
C VAL A 76 -6.93 -6.92 -1.00
N LEU A 77 -6.47 -6.45 -2.13
CA LEU A 77 -5.64 -7.18 -3.08
C LEU A 77 -4.24 -6.58 -3.10
N PHE A 78 -3.19 -7.39 -3.12
CA PHE A 78 -1.84 -6.88 -3.34
C PHE A 78 -1.19 -7.51 -4.56
N ALA A 79 -0.59 -6.66 -5.38
CA ALA A 79 0.20 -7.09 -6.53
C ALA A 79 1.50 -7.73 -6.06
N LYS A 80 1.84 -8.88 -6.63
CA LYS A 80 3.04 -9.66 -6.32
C LYS A 80 4.17 -9.30 -7.28
N LYS A 81 5.39 -9.18 -6.76
CA LYS A 81 6.60 -8.92 -7.55
C LYS A 81 7.17 -10.17 -8.23
N LYS A 82 6.74 -11.33 -7.78
CA LYS A 82 7.09 -12.61 -8.41
C LYS A 82 5.81 -13.31 -8.83
N THR A 83 5.82 -13.88 -10.02
CA THR A 83 4.72 -14.68 -10.55
C THR A 83 4.57 -15.98 -9.76
N PRO A 84 3.46 -16.19 -9.03
CA PRO A 84 3.21 -17.47 -8.39
C PRO A 84 2.85 -18.51 -9.46
N SER A 85 3.38 -19.73 -9.29
CA SER A 85 3.08 -20.85 -10.19
C SER A 85 1.60 -21.27 -10.21
N THR A 86 0.83 -20.84 -9.19
CA THR A 86 -0.59 -21.17 -9.02
C THR A 86 -1.54 -20.09 -9.54
N MET A 87 -1.05 -19.02 -10.14
CA MET A 87 -1.88 -17.94 -10.66
C MET A 87 -2.19 -18.17 -12.14
N GLU A 88 -3.43 -18.50 -12.47
CA GLU A 88 -3.86 -18.82 -13.84
C GLU A 88 -4.22 -17.54 -14.63
N ASN A 89 -5.23 -16.81 -14.22
CA ASN A 89 -5.71 -15.61 -14.92
C ASN A 89 -4.92 -14.37 -14.49
N MET A 90 -3.73 -14.17 -15.04
CA MET A 90 -2.76 -13.19 -14.58
C MET A 90 -2.82 -11.87 -15.35
N LEU A 91 -3.02 -10.78 -14.64
CA LEU A 91 -2.83 -9.42 -15.13
C LEU A 91 -1.43 -8.94 -14.70
N VAL A 92 -0.61 -8.54 -15.67
CA VAL A 92 0.79 -8.15 -15.44
C VAL A 92 1.02 -6.73 -15.93
N THR A 93 1.79 -5.96 -15.17
CA THR A 93 2.30 -4.65 -15.60
C THR A 93 3.72 -4.44 -15.11
N GLU A 94 4.43 -3.51 -15.75
CA GLU A 94 5.76 -3.09 -15.31
C GLU A 94 5.67 -1.85 -14.43
N VAL A 95 6.47 -1.83 -13.38
CA VAL A 95 6.63 -0.67 -12.48
C VAL A 95 8.10 -0.34 -12.30
N PHE A 96 8.40 0.96 -12.21
CA PHE A 96 9.75 1.44 -11.96
C PHE A 96 9.94 1.76 -10.46
N SER A 97 10.97 1.19 -9.86
CA SER A 97 11.36 1.48 -8.49
C SER A 97 12.44 2.57 -8.46
N PHE A 98 12.08 3.76 -8.01
CA PHE A 98 13.04 4.86 -7.86
C PHE A 98 14.14 4.54 -6.84
N THR A 99 13.82 3.86 -5.74
CA THR A 99 14.79 3.49 -4.70
C THR A 99 15.80 2.45 -5.16
N LYS A 100 15.39 1.54 -6.07
CA LYS A 100 16.26 0.49 -6.63
C LYS A 100 16.78 0.83 -8.02
N ASN A 101 16.32 1.93 -8.61
CA ASN A 101 16.61 2.35 -9.98
C ASN A 101 16.46 1.20 -10.99
N LYS A 102 15.36 0.44 -10.87
CA LYS A 102 15.12 -0.77 -11.65
C LYS A 102 13.63 -0.97 -11.93
N SER A 103 13.30 -1.38 -13.16
CA SER A 103 11.97 -1.88 -13.51
C SER A 103 11.79 -3.33 -13.08
N TYR A 104 10.58 -3.66 -12.68
CA TYR A 104 10.17 -5.03 -12.39
C TYR A 104 8.68 -5.22 -12.70
N SER A 105 8.32 -6.45 -13.02
CA SER A 105 6.93 -6.81 -13.26
C SER A 105 6.20 -7.03 -11.93
N VAL A 106 4.95 -6.59 -11.88
CA VAL A 106 4.01 -6.93 -10.82
C VAL A 106 2.80 -7.60 -11.42
N CYS A 107 2.19 -8.51 -10.69
CA CYS A 107 1.02 -9.25 -11.16
C CYS A 107 -0.07 -9.36 -10.10
N VAL A 108 -1.31 -9.42 -10.57
CA VAL A 108 -2.50 -9.77 -9.78
C VAL A 108 -3.31 -10.82 -10.54
N SER A 109 -4.12 -11.61 -9.84
CA SER A 109 -5.09 -12.47 -10.51
C SER A 109 -6.29 -11.66 -11.00
N GLY A 110 -6.67 -11.86 -12.27
CA GLY A 110 -7.88 -11.32 -12.86
C GLY A 110 -9.17 -11.93 -12.28
N ASP A 111 -9.05 -13.00 -11.51
CA ASP A 111 -10.17 -13.59 -10.77
C ASP A 111 -10.62 -12.70 -9.61
N TYR A 112 -9.72 -11.83 -9.13
CA TYR A 112 -9.95 -10.94 -7.99
C TYR A 112 -9.97 -9.46 -8.36
N LEU A 113 -9.68 -9.11 -9.62
CA LEU A 113 -9.70 -7.73 -10.11
C LEU A 113 -10.40 -7.66 -11.46
N THR A 114 -11.48 -6.93 -11.53
CA THR A 114 -12.27 -6.75 -12.74
C THR A 114 -12.36 -5.29 -13.15
N LYS A 115 -12.78 -5.03 -14.39
CA LYS A 115 -12.99 -3.66 -14.91
C LYS A 115 -14.12 -2.88 -14.20
N ASP A 116 -15.00 -3.59 -13.49
CA ASP A 116 -16.13 -3.00 -12.77
C ASP A 116 -15.75 -2.61 -11.32
N ASP A 117 -14.56 -2.99 -10.87
CA ASP A 117 -14.07 -2.62 -9.56
C ASP A 117 -13.73 -1.12 -9.47
N ARG A 118 -14.09 -0.53 -8.35
CA ARG A 118 -13.74 0.84 -7.97
C ARG A 118 -12.66 0.79 -6.91
N VAL A 119 -11.44 0.94 -7.37
CA VAL A 119 -10.24 0.62 -6.60
C VAL A 119 -9.66 1.85 -5.94
N LEU A 120 -9.33 1.75 -4.65
CA LEU A 120 -8.41 2.66 -3.99
C LEU A 120 -7.00 2.04 -3.99
N PHE A 121 -6.05 2.70 -4.64
CA PHE A 121 -4.65 2.29 -4.64
C PHE A 121 -3.89 2.96 -3.49
N ILE A 122 -3.14 2.17 -2.67
CA ILE A 122 -2.37 2.61 -1.51
C ILE A 122 -0.90 2.19 -1.63
#